data_b36b6f0c0478a4343776b04d918f7ec4
#
_entry.id   b36b6f0c0478a4343776b04d918f7ec4
#
_cell.length_a   1.000
_cell.length_b   1.000
_cell.length_c   1.000
_cell.angle_alpha   90.00
_cell.angle_beta   90.00
_cell.angle_gamma   90.00
#
_symmetry.space_group_name_H-M   'P 1'
#
loop_
_entity.id
_entity.type
_entity.pdbx_description
1 polymer ?
#
loop_
_entity_poly.entity_id
_entity_poly.type
_entity_poly.pdbx_seq_one_letter_code
_entity_poly.pdbx_strand_id
1 'polypeptide(L)'
;MGASGGLSEPGPEAGPSVASRLFAILDAFTAPAARALTLTEIAQRAGLPLSTTHRMVAEWTAWGGLVRLDDGRYSLGLRLWEIGVQTPTARNLRTLALPYLEDLYESTREHVHLAILDGRDALYVEKLSGHQAVHVISRVGGRLPLHATGVGLVLLAFAPADVLDDYLASPLTKFTPSTMTSPDGLRRRVAEIRATGVARMSEEMTPGSSSLAAPILDRTGQVVAAVSVVTRTTSEADTAQELAVRQAARGISRTLGYRRA
;
A
#
# COMPACT_ATOMS: atom_id res chain seq x y z
N MET A 1 -5.44 57.81 22.92
CA MET A 1 -5.44 57.63 21.47
C MET A 1 -5.32 56.13 21.22
N GLY A 2 -6.42 55.49 20.88
CA GLY A 2 -6.50 54.05 20.66
C GLY A 2 -6.08 53.67 19.25
N ALA A 3 -5.42 52.54 19.12
CA ALA A 3 -5.22 51.85 17.86
C ALA A 3 -5.87 50.45 18.01
N SER A 4 -7.09 50.33 17.49
CA SER A 4 -7.78 49.05 17.32
C SER A 4 -7.16 48.30 16.16
N GLY A 5 -6.40 47.24 16.45
CA GLY A 5 -5.97 46.25 15.48
C GLY A 5 -7.15 45.41 15.03
N GLY A 6 -7.62 45.64 13.79
CA GLY A 6 -8.63 44.80 13.17
C GLY A 6 -8.07 43.41 12.91
N LEU A 7 -8.70 42.40 13.51
CA LEU A 7 -8.53 41.00 13.13
C LEU A 7 -9.16 40.82 11.74
N SER A 8 -8.34 40.56 10.73
CA SER A 8 -8.81 40.16 9.42
C SER A 8 -9.52 38.81 9.55
N GLU A 9 -10.82 38.80 9.22
CA GLU A 9 -11.58 37.55 9.09
C GLU A 9 -10.95 36.67 8.01
N PRO A 10 -10.82 35.35 8.19
CA PRO A 10 -10.41 34.45 7.14
C PRO A 10 -11.44 34.54 5.99
N GLY A 11 -10.96 34.87 4.81
CA GLY A 11 -11.79 34.90 3.60
C GLY A 11 -12.39 33.52 3.31
N PRO A 12 -13.49 33.43 2.55
CA PRO A 12 -14.18 32.19 2.28
C PRO A 12 -13.20 31.18 1.69
N GLU A 13 -13.11 29.99 2.30
CA GLU A 13 -12.31 28.87 1.79
C GLU A 13 -12.70 28.60 0.33
N ALA A 14 -11.78 28.78 -0.58
CA ALA A 14 -12.00 28.53 -2.00
C ALA A 14 -12.35 27.04 -2.14
N GLY A 15 -13.54 26.74 -2.66
CA GLY A 15 -14.02 25.38 -2.89
C GLY A 15 -13.02 24.58 -3.73
N PRO A 16 -13.10 23.23 -3.74
CA PRO A 16 -12.10 22.38 -4.39
C PRO A 16 -11.87 22.79 -5.86
N SER A 17 -10.61 22.86 -6.26
CA SER A 17 -10.20 23.24 -7.62
C SER A 17 -10.77 22.28 -8.68
N VAL A 18 -10.79 22.67 -9.94
CA VAL A 18 -11.19 21.77 -11.05
C VAL A 18 -10.30 20.52 -11.07
N ALA A 19 -8.99 20.69 -10.86
CA ALA A 19 -8.04 19.59 -10.80
C ALA A 19 -8.36 18.63 -9.63
N SER A 20 -8.63 19.13 -8.43
CA SER A 20 -9.01 18.32 -7.28
C SER A 20 -10.27 17.49 -7.55
N ARG A 21 -11.25 18.04 -8.25
CA ARG A 21 -12.47 17.33 -8.63
C ARG A 21 -12.21 16.24 -9.66
N LEU A 22 -11.33 16.48 -10.64
CA LEU A 22 -10.91 15.47 -11.62
C LEU A 22 -10.21 14.30 -10.93
N PHE A 23 -9.29 14.57 -9.99
CA PHE A 23 -8.63 13.51 -9.23
C PHE A 23 -9.60 12.71 -8.34
N ALA A 24 -10.56 13.38 -7.70
CA ALA A 24 -11.58 12.70 -6.90
C ALA A 24 -12.43 11.70 -7.71
N ILE A 25 -12.63 11.93 -9.01
CA ILE A 25 -13.27 10.95 -9.91
C ILE A 25 -12.44 9.67 -10.03
N LEU A 26 -11.11 9.77 -10.19
CA LEU A 26 -10.23 8.59 -10.26
C LEU A 26 -10.14 7.87 -8.92
N ASP A 27 -10.10 8.62 -7.82
CA ASP A 27 -10.07 8.06 -6.46
C ASP A 27 -11.31 7.21 -6.16
N ALA A 28 -12.46 7.50 -6.77
CA ALA A 28 -13.67 6.69 -6.64
C ALA A 28 -13.46 5.23 -7.06
N PHE A 29 -12.50 4.93 -7.94
CA PHE A 29 -12.16 3.59 -8.43
C PHE A 29 -11.10 2.87 -7.59
N THR A 30 -10.54 3.51 -6.57
CA THR A 30 -9.50 2.89 -5.72
C THR A 30 -10.06 1.92 -4.67
N ALA A 31 -11.37 1.92 -4.41
CA ALA A 31 -11.99 1.02 -3.45
C ALA A 31 -11.99 -0.44 -3.95
N PRO A 32 -11.88 -1.44 -3.03
CA PRO A 32 -12.08 -2.84 -3.38
C PRO A 32 -13.42 -3.03 -4.12
N ALA A 33 -13.46 -3.88 -5.11
CA ALA A 33 -14.64 -4.16 -5.95
C ALA A 33 -15.13 -3.02 -6.88
N ALA A 34 -14.48 -1.86 -6.92
CA ALA A 34 -14.85 -0.75 -7.81
C ALA A 34 -14.34 -0.96 -9.26
N ARG A 35 -14.54 -2.15 -9.84
CA ARG A 35 -14.09 -2.43 -11.23
C ARG A 35 -14.89 -1.65 -12.28
N ALA A 36 -16.18 -1.44 -12.01
CA ALA A 36 -17.06 -0.64 -12.86
C ALA A 36 -18.11 0.05 -11.99
N LEU A 37 -18.30 1.35 -12.17
CA LEU A 37 -19.18 2.20 -11.37
C LEU A 37 -20.18 2.92 -12.25
N THR A 38 -21.40 3.09 -11.75
CA THR A 38 -22.38 4.01 -12.33
C THR A 38 -21.98 5.46 -12.07
N LEU A 39 -22.51 6.38 -12.83
CA LEU A 39 -22.27 7.82 -12.61
C LEU A 39 -22.68 8.27 -11.19
N THR A 40 -23.73 7.71 -10.65
CA THR A 40 -24.22 8.01 -9.30
C THR A 40 -23.26 7.51 -8.23
N GLU A 41 -22.72 6.30 -8.38
CA GLU A 41 -21.70 5.76 -7.45
C GLU A 41 -20.41 6.57 -7.50
N ILE A 42 -19.97 7.00 -8.68
CA ILE A 42 -18.82 7.89 -8.83
C ILE A 42 -19.08 9.21 -8.10
N ALA A 43 -20.24 9.85 -8.31
CA ALA A 43 -20.60 11.09 -7.67
C ALA A 43 -20.59 10.99 -6.14
N GLN A 44 -21.18 9.91 -5.61
CA GLN A 44 -21.24 9.65 -4.16
C GLN A 44 -19.84 9.45 -3.58
N ARG A 45 -18.99 8.65 -4.23
CA ARG A 45 -17.63 8.36 -3.75
C ARG A 45 -16.70 9.56 -3.86
N ALA A 46 -16.83 10.34 -4.93
CA ALA A 46 -16.06 11.57 -5.14
C ALA A 46 -16.53 12.75 -4.29
N GLY A 47 -17.69 12.64 -3.63
CA GLY A 47 -18.28 13.75 -2.86
C GLY A 47 -18.68 14.94 -3.75
N LEU A 48 -19.09 14.68 -5.01
CA LEU A 48 -19.39 15.73 -5.99
C LEU A 48 -20.88 15.71 -6.42
N PRO A 49 -21.46 16.88 -6.76
CA PRO A 49 -22.78 16.94 -7.39
C PRO A 49 -22.82 16.15 -8.70
N LEU A 50 -23.93 15.50 -9.01
CA LEU A 50 -24.07 14.62 -10.18
C LEU A 50 -23.79 15.35 -11.51
N SER A 51 -24.22 16.62 -11.65
CA SER A 51 -23.94 17.45 -12.83
C SER A 51 -22.45 17.74 -13.01
N THR A 52 -21.72 17.99 -11.92
CA THR A 52 -20.27 18.18 -11.91
C THR A 52 -19.58 16.87 -12.28
N THR A 53 -19.99 15.76 -11.67
CA THR A 53 -19.46 14.43 -11.96
C THR A 53 -19.65 14.05 -13.42
N HIS A 54 -20.82 14.29 -13.99
CA HIS A 54 -21.11 14.02 -15.41
C HIS A 54 -20.10 14.72 -16.32
N ARG A 55 -19.88 16.02 -16.10
CA ARG A 55 -18.90 16.79 -16.90
C ARG A 55 -17.48 16.27 -16.73
N MET A 56 -17.03 15.98 -15.49
CA MET A 56 -15.68 15.48 -15.22
C MET A 56 -15.46 14.05 -15.79
N VAL A 57 -16.47 13.19 -15.72
CA VAL A 57 -16.43 11.85 -16.32
C VAL A 57 -16.37 11.94 -17.84
N ALA A 58 -17.08 12.89 -18.46
CA ALA A 58 -16.99 13.12 -19.91
C ALA A 58 -15.57 13.54 -20.33
N GLU A 59 -14.91 14.43 -19.59
CA GLU A 59 -13.51 14.80 -19.82
C GLU A 59 -12.56 13.59 -19.70
N TRP A 60 -12.69 12.79 -18.64
CA TRP A 60 -11.91 11.57 -18.46
C TRP A 60 -12.15 10.56 -19.59
N THR A 61 -13.39 10.43 -20.06
CA THR A 61 -13.74 9.52 -21.14
C THR A 61 -13.18 10.01 -22.48
N ALA A 62 -13.28 11.32 -22.75
CA ALA A 62 -12.70 11.93 -23.96
C ALA A 62 -11.18 11.76 -24.00
N TRP A 63 -10.51 11.87 -22.85
CA TRP A 63 -9.07 11.67 -22.73
C TRP A 63 -8.65 10.18 -22.78
N GLY A 64 -9.59 9.25 -22.61
CA GLY A 64 -9.33 7.80 -22.55
C GLY A 64 -8.91 7.27 -21.19
N GLY A 65 -9.00 8.09 -20.14
CA GLY A 65 -8.76 7.67 -18.75
C GLY A 65 -9.92 6.89 -18.14
N LEU A 66 -11.13 7.09 -18.65
CA LEU A 66 -12.31 6.26 -18.38
C LEU A 66 -12.89 5.69 -19.67
N VAL A 67 -13.55 4.55 -19.56
CA VAL A 67 -14.30 3.92 -20.63
C VAL A 67 -15.73 3.68 -20.16
N ARG A 68 -16.72 4.05 -20.98
CA ARG A 68 -18.11 3.68 -20.72
C ARG A 68 -18.37 2.28 -21.27
N LEU A 69 -18.90 1.42 -20.44
CA LEU A 69 -19.27 0.04 -20.77
C LEU A 69 -20.68 -0.02 -21.40
N ASP A 70 -21.02 -1.14 -22.03
CA ASP A 70 -22.32 -1.36 -22.69
C ASP A 70 -23.50 -1.28 -21.71
N ASP A 71 -23.29 -1.60 -20.44
CA ASP A 71 -24.28 -1.51 -19.37
C ASP A 71 -24.40 -0.09 -18.77
N GLY A 72 -23.71 0.89 -19.35
CA GLY A 72 -23.74 2.29 -18.95
C GLY A 72 -22.83 2.64 -17.78
N ARG A 73 -22.15 1.69 -17.15
CA ARG A 73 -21.14 1.90 -16.12
C ARG A 73 -19.83 2.39 -16.73
N TYR A 74 -18.94 2.90 -15.87
CA TYR A 74 -17.61 3.38 -16.24
C TYR A 74 -16.55 2.50 -15.59
N SER A 75 -15.46 2.25 -16.32
CA SER A 75 -14.24 1.60 -15.81
C SER A 75 -13.01 2.45 -16.12
N LEU A 76 -11.87 2.15 -15.47
CA LEU A 76 -10.60 2.77 -15.81
C LEU A 76 -10.18 2.40 -17.23
N GLY A 77 -9.75 3.40 -18.00
CA GLY A 77 -9.29 3.23 -19.38
C GLY A 77 -7.81 2.87 -19.47
N LEU A 78 -7.41 2.29 -20.61
CA LEU A 78 -6.02 1.84 -20.85
C LEU A 78 -5.00 2.97 -20.80
N ARG A 79 -5.38 4.21 -21.09
CA ARG A 79 -4.46 5.35 -21.06
C ARG A 79 -3.85 5.60 -19.68
N LEU A 80 -4.59 5.33 -18.60
CA LEU A 80 -4.04 5.39 -17.24
C LEU A 80 -2.98 4.32 -17.00
N TRP A 81 -3.20 3.12 -17.54
CA TRP A 81 -2.22 2.03 -17.46
C TRP A 81 -0.94 2.36 -18.26
N GLU A 82 -1.09 2.88 -19.50
CA GLU A 82 0.04 3.30 -20.34
C GLU A 82 0.96 4.30 -19.63
N ILE A 83 0.38 5.25 -18.89
CA ILE A 83 1.14 6.22 -18.11
C ILE A 83 1.70 5.56 -16.83
N GLY A 84 0.88 4.79 -16.13
CA GLY A 84 1.27 4.14 -14.87
C GLY A 84 2.46 3.20 -15.02
N VAL A 85 2.55 2.46 -16.13
CA VAL A 85 3.69 1.56 -16.38
C VAL A 85 5.01 2.29 -16.66
N GLN A 86 4.98 3.60 -16.89
CA GLN A 86 6.19 4.42 -17.02
C GLN A 86 6.79 4.81 -15.67
N THR A 87 6.12 4.52 -14.55
CA THR A 87 6.64 4.83 -13.20
C THR A 87 7.93 4.04 -12.94
N PRO A 88 9.11 4.70 -12.88
CA PRO A 88 10.40 3.98 -12.92
C PRO A 88 10.59 3.04 -11.73
N THR A 89 10.31 3.51 -10.52
CA THR A 89 10.58 2.78 -9.28
C THR A 89 9.75 1.51 -9.18
N ALA A 90 8.43 1.60 -9.33
CA ALA A 90 7.54 0.45 -9.19
C ALA A 90 7.73 -0.57 -10.33
N ARG A 91 7.91 -0.10 -11.56
CA ARG A 91 8.12 -0.97 -12.73
C ARG A 91 9.43 -1.76 -12.63
N ASN A 92 10.55 -1.08 -12.38
CA ASN A 92 11.86 -1.73 -12.31
C ASN A 92 11.91 -2.71 -11.14
N LEU A 93 11.45 -2.30 -9.96
CA LEU A 93 11.39 -3.16 -8.78
C LEU A 93 10.54 -4.40 -9.03
N ARG A 94 9.32 -4.23 -9.56
CA ARG A 94 8.41 -5.34 -9.86
C ARG A 94 9.05 -6.34 -10.84
N THR A 95 9.59 -5.86 -11.96
CA THR A 95 10.21 -6.70 -12.99
C THR A 95 11.41 -7.48 -12.45
N LEU A 96 12.27 -6.84 -11.66
CA LEU A 96 13.44 -7.47 -11.07
C LEU A 96 13.11 -8.44 -9.92
N ALA A 97 12.03 -8.18 -9.20
CA ALA A 97 11.60 -9.01 -8.08
C ALA A 97 10.80 -10.24 -8.52
N LEU A 98 10.08 -10.16 -9.64
CA LEU A 98 9.09 -11.17 -10.05
C LEU A 98 9.61 -12.61 -10.03
N PRO A 99 10.81 -12.96 -10.57
CA PRO A 99 11.29 -14.34 -10.52
C PRO A 99 11.42 -14.88 -9.08
N TYR A 100 11.91 -14.05 -8.16
CA TYR A 100 12.07 -14.43 -6.75
C TYR A 100 10.73 -14.56 -6.01
N LEU A 101 9.74 -13.75 -6.41
CA LEU A 101 8.38 -13.86 -5.86
C LEU A 101 7.70 -15.14 -6.36
N GLU A 102 7.92 -15.52 -7.62
CA GLU A 102 7.43 -16.77 -8.20
C GLU A 102 8.07 -17.99 -7.52
N ASP A 103 9.39 -18.01 -7.32
CA ASP A 103 10.10 -19.06 -6.58
C ASP A 103 9.57 -19.18 -5.15
N LEU A 104 9.35 -18.04 -4.46
CA LEU A 104 8.80 -18.01 -3.12
C LEU A 104 7.36 -18.54 -3.09
N TYR A 105 6.55 -18.17 -4.08
CA TYR A 105 5.20 -18.68 -4.23
C TYR A 105 5.18 -20.18 -4.51
N GLU A 106 6.03 -20.67 -5.42
CA GLU A 106 6.12 -22.09 -5.75
C GLU A 106 6.52 -22.95 -4.53
N SER A 107 7.42 -22.42 -3.69
CA SER A 107 7.87 -23.13 -2.49
C SER A 107 6.87 -23.13 -1.34
N THR A 108 6.02 -22.10 -1.27
CA THR A 108 5.09 -21.94 -0.13
C THR A 108 3.63 -22.18 -0.49
N ARG A 109 3.23 -21.93 -1.75
CA ARG A 109 1.84 -21.95 -2.24
C ARG A 109 0.89 -21.00 -1.51
N GLU A 110 1.45 -20.01 -0.83
CA GLU A 110 0.75 -19.03 -0.01
C GLU A 110 0.71 -17.65 -0.71
N HIS A 111 0.11 -16.63 -0.08
CA HIS A 111 0.17 -15.28 -0.62
C HIS A 111 1.56 -14.69 -0.48
N VAL A 112 2.13 -14.23 -1.59
CA VAL A 112 3.39 -13.49 -1.64
C VAL A 112 3.10 -12.04 -1.97
N HIS A 113 3.67 -11.10 -1.22
CA HIS A 113 3.51 -9.67 -1.44
C HIS A 113 4.84 -8.98 -1.62
N LEU A 114 4.84 -7.96 -2.49
CA LEU A 114 5.89 -6.96 -2.61
C LEU A 114 5.27 -5.60 -2.34
N ALA A 115 5.83 -4.83 -1.41
CA ALA A 115 5.32 -3.50 -1.07
C ALA A 115 6.45 -2.49 -0.89
N ILE A 116 6.13 -1.22 -1.12
CA ILE A 116 7.00 -0.06 -0.89
C ILE A 116 6.35 0.88 0.12
N LEU A 117 7.18 1.72 0.75
CA LEU A 117 6.68 2.80 1.60
C LEU A 117 6.13 3.92 0.71
N ASP A 118 4.89 4.35 0.96
CA ASP A 118 4.27 5.48 0.29
C ASP A 118 3.49 6.32 1.32
N GLY A 119 4.08 7.43 1.75
CA GLY A 119 3.55 8.23 2.84
C GLY A 119 3.46 7.45 4.15
N ARG A 120 2.25 7.26 4.64
CA ARG A 120 1.97 6.53 5.91
C ARG A 120 1.51 5.09 5.70
N ASP A 121 1.60 4.57 4.46
CA ASP A 121 1.07 3.26 4.10
C ASP A 121 2.11 2.40 3.39
N ALA A 122 1.87 1.10 3.42
CA ALA A 122 2.51 0.15 2.53
C ALA A 122 1.70 0.07 1.23
N LEU A 123 2.28 0.51 0.11
CA LEU A 123 1.71 0.37 -1.23
C LEU A 123 2.13 -0.98 -1.82
N TYR A 124 1.15 -1.81 -2.14
CA TYR A 124 1.39 -3.15 -2.71
C TYR A 124 1.67 -3.05 -4.20
N VAL A 125 2.90 -3.37 -4.60
CA VAL A 125 3.39 -3.31 -5.98
C VAL A 125 3.12 -4.63 -6.72
N GLU A 126 3.19 -5.76 -6.01
CA GLU A 126 2.88 -7.08 -6.57
C GLU A 126 2.25 -7.99 -5.51
N LYS A 127 1.41 -8.90 -5.99
CA LYS A 127 0.76 -9.95 -5.19
C LYS A 127 0.60 -11.22 -6.01
N LEU A 128 1.20 -12.30 -5.56
CA LEU A 128 0.88 -13.65 -6.01
C LEU A 128 -0.07 -14.31 -5.00
N SER A 129 -1.06 -15.04 -5.47
CA SER A 129 -2.12 -15.58 -4.61
C SER A 129 -2.25 -17.07 -4.74
N GLY A 130 -2.09 -17.79 -3.63
CA GLY A 130 -2.38 -19.22 -3.53
C GLY A 130 -3.89 -19.50 -3.62
N HIS A 131 -4.27 -20.55 -4.32
CA HIS A 131 -5.69 -20.94 -4.49
C HIS A 131 -6.36 -21.38 -3.19
N GLN A 132 -5.58 -21.90 -2.23
CA GLN A 132 -6.03 -22.37 -0.92
C GLN A 132 -5.55 -21.50 0.24
N ALA A 133 -4.92 -20.37 -0.08
CA ALA A 133 -4.38 -19.46 0.91
C ALA A 133 -5.50 -18.75 1.71
N VAL A 134 -5.16 -18.27 2.89
CA VAL A 134 -6.07 -17.54 3.77
C VAL A 134 -6.61 -16.28 3.05
N HIS A 135 -7.88 -15.93 3.33
CA HIS A 135 -8.43 -14.70 2.76
C HIS A 135 -7.68 -13.47 3.28
N VAL A 136 -7.21 -12.61 2.38
CA VAL A 136 -6.53 -11.35 2.72
C VAL A 136 -7.08 -10.18 1.91
N ILE A 137 -7.09 -9.01 2.49
CA ILE A 137 -7.64 -7.78 1.89
C ILE A 137 -6.65 -7.06 0.96
N SER A 138 -5.39 -7.49 0.93
CA SER A 138 -4.34 -6.90 0.08
C SER A 138 -4.63 -7.07 -1.40
N ARG A 139 -4.29 -6.08 -2.22
CA ARG A 139 -4.36 -6.09 -3.67
C ARG A 139 -3.26 -5.23 -4.28
N VAL A 140 -2.86 -5.52 -5.50
CA VAL A 140 -1.92 -4.66 -6.25
C VAL A 140 -2.51 -3.26 -6.40
N GLY A 141 -1.69 -2.23 -6.16
CA GLY A 141 -2.11 -0.83 -6.10
C GLY A 141 -2.90 -0.45 -4.84
N GLY A 142 -3.17 -1.40 -3.93
CA GLY A 142 -3.79 -1.12 -2.63
C GLY A 142 -2.79 -0.60 -1.61
N ARG A 143 -3.30 0.16 -0.64
CA ARG A 143 -2.56 0.66 0.51
C ARG A 143 -3.08 0.03 1.78
N LEU A 144 -2.19 -0.39 2.65
CA LEU A 144 -2.52 -0.86 4.00
C LEU A 144 -1.61 -0.19 5.03
N PRO A 145 -2.10 0.01 6.25
CA PRO A 145 -1.35 0.71 7.30
C PRO A 145 -0.07 -0.04 7.70
N LEU A 146 0.99 0.72 7.98
CA LEU A 146 2.31 0.17 8.29
C LEU A 146 2.32 -0.69 9.55
N HIS A 147 1.59 -0.29 10.61
CA HIS A 147 1.63 -0.98 11.90
C HIS A 147 0.89 -2.32 11.93
N ALA A 148 -0.04 -2.56 11.00
CA ALA A 148 -0.89 -3.75 11.00
C ALA A 148 -0.52 -4.77 9.92
N THR A 149 0.58 -4.56 9.17
CA THR A 149 1.03 -5.47 8.11
C THR A 149 2.51 -5.80 8.23
N GLY A 150 2.90 -7.04 7.89
CA GLY A 150 4.30 -7.47 7.98
C GLY A 150 5.24 -6.64 7.11
N VAL A 151 4.87 -6.42 5.84
CA VAL A 151 5.63 -5.53 4.94
C VAL A 151 5.68 -4.10 5.48
N GLY A 152 4.57 -3.60 6.04
CA GLY A 152 4.49 -2.27 6.64
C GLY A 152 5.43 -2.09 7.83
N LEU A 153 5.48 -3.08 8.73
CA LEU A 153 6.40 -3.05 9.88
C LEU A 153 7.87 -3.08 9.44
N VAL A 154 8.21 -3.86 8.41
CA VAL A 154 9.56 -3.85 7.85
C VAL A 154 9.89 -2.47 7.28
N LEU A 155 9.01 -1.90 6.46
CA LEU A 155 9.21 -0.58 5.88
C LEU A 155 9.36 0.50 6.96
N LEU A 156 8.51 0.48 7.98
CA LEU A 156 8.58 1.41 9.11
C LEU A 156 9.85 1.22 9.95
N ALA A 157 10.29 -0.03 10.13
CA ALA A 157 11.49 -0.33 10.92
C ALA A 157 12.76 0.24 10.29
N PHE A 158 12.85 0.30 8.98
CA PHE A 158 14.02 0.78 8.26
C PHE A 158 13.84 2.16 7.64
N ALA A 159 12.68 2.79 7.83
CA ALA A 159 12.47 4.20 7.47
C ALA A 159 13.33 5.15 8.32
N PRO A 160 13.58 6.38 7.88
CA PRO A 160 14.16 7.43 8.70
C PRO A 160 13.43 7.59 10.04
N ALA A 161 14.16 8.04 11.07
CA ALA A 161 13.62 8.08 12.44
C ALA A 161 12.41 9.01 12.59
N ASP A 162 12.40 10.12 11.87
CA ASP A 162 11.30 11.09 11.81
C ASP A 162 10.01 10.46 11.27
N VAL A 163 10.09 9.54 10.29
CA VAL A 163 8.92 8.83 9.76
C VAL A 163 8.24 7.98 10.83
N LEU A 164 9.00 7.29 11.68
CA LEU A 164 8.44 6.53 12.80
C LEU A 164 7.77 7.45 13.83
N ASP A 165 8.42 8.56 14.18
CA ASP A 165 7.87 9.50 15.14
C ASP A 165 6.61 10.18 14.64
N ASP A 166 6.59 10.62 13.39
CA ASP A 166 5.40 11.16 12.73
C ASP A 166 4.28 10.12 12.62
N TYR A 167 4.63 8.86 12.35
CA TYR A 167 3.65 7.78 12.30
C TYR A 167 2.99 7.57 13.65
N LEU A 168 3.75 7.60 14.74
CA LEU A 168 3.28 7.42 16.11
C LEU A 168 2.57 8.64 16.69
N ALA A 169 2.71 9.83 16.08
CA ALA A 169 2.01 11.04 16.51
C ALA A 169 0.49 10.98 16.26
N SER A 170 0.03 10.05 15.43
CA SER A 170 -1.40 9.84 15.14
C SER A 170 -1.91 8.55 15.78
N PRO A 171 -3.21 8.48 16.13
CA PRO A 171 -3.82 7.26 16.65
C PRO A 171 -3.66 6.08 15.69
N LEU A 172 -3.29 4.92 16.22
CA LEU A 172 -3.17 3.68 15.45
C LEU A 172 -4.52 2.97 15.40
N THR A 173 -5.03 2.73 14.20
CA THR A 173 -6.33 2.07 13.99
C THR A 173 -6.27 0.60 14.39
N LYS A 174 -7.23 0.15 15.17
CA LYS A 174 -7.39 -1.26 15.55
C LYS A 174 -8.23 -1.99 14.50
N PHE A 175 -7.70 -3.03 13.87
CA PHE A 175 -8.39 -3.84 12.84
C PHE A 175 -8.92 -5.15 13.42
N THR A 176 -8.17 -5.73 14.36
CA THR A 176 -8.52 -6.97 15.08
C THR A 176 -8.21 -6.81 16.56
N PRO A 177 -8.63 -7.74 17.42
CA PRO A 177 -8.20 -7.75 18.83
C PRO A 177 -6.67 -7.80 18.98
N SER A 178 -5.96 -8.43 18.04
CA SER A 178 -4.50 -8.62 18.06
C SER A 178 -3.70 -7.42 17.51
N THR A 179 -4.36 -6.44 16.87
CA THR A 179 -3.65 -5.28 16.30
C THR A 179 -2.89 -4.51 17.38
N MET A 180 -1.59 -4.31 17.17
CA MET A 180 -0.75 -3.48 18.03
C MET A 180 -1.09 -2.01 17.84
N THR A 181 -1.61 -1.37 18.87
CA THR A 181 -1.99 0.06 18.86
C THR A 181 -1.21 0.90 19.87
N SER A 182 -0.33 0.28 20.67
CA SER A 182 0.53 0.97 21.63
C SER A 182 1.76 1.55 20.93
N PRO A 183 2.02 2.87 21.01
CA PRO A 183 3.25 3.48 20.47
C PRO A 183 4.53 2.82 21.00
N ASP A 184 4.61 2.57 22.31
CA ASP A 184 5.78 1.93 22.93
C ASP A 184 5.92 0.46 22.49
N GLY A 185 4.81 -0.25 22.33
CA GLY A 185 4.78 -1.61 21.78
C GLY A 185 5.33 -1.63 20.36
N LEU A 186 4.91 -0.68 19.52
CA LEU A 186 5.37 -0.56 18.15
C LEU A 186 6.85 -0.19 18.07
N ARG A 187 7.35 0.72 18.94
CA ARG A 187 8.79 1.07 19.02
C ARG A 187 9.64 -0.17 19.35
N ARG A 188 9.23 -0.98 20.33
CA ARG A 188 9.93 -2.23 20.67
C ARG A 188 9.97 -3.20 19.51
N ARG A 189 8.83 -3.39 18.83
CA ARG A 189 8.74 -4.28 17.64
C ARG A 189 9.64 -3.79 16.49
N VAL A 190 9.64 -2.50 16.22
CA VAL A 190 10.55 -1.88 15.22
C VAL A 190 12.01 -2.14 15.57
N ALA A 191 12.41 -1.99 16.83
CA ALA A 191 13.77 -2.30 17.28
C ALA A 191 14.13 -3.78 17.11
N GLU A 192 13.20 -4.69 17.43
CA GLU A 192 13.37 -6.14 17.20
C GLU A 192 13.54 -6.46 15.70
N ILE A 193 12.72 -5.86 14.83
CA ILE A 193 12.82 -6.06 13.38
C ILE A 193 14.15 -5.54 12.84
N ARG A 194 14.65 -4.40 13.33
CA ARG A 194 15.99 -3.88 12.98
C ARG A 194 17.10 -4.86 13.37
N ALA A 195 16.99 -5.50 14.52
CA ALA A 195 17.97 -6.45 15.01
C ALA A 195 17.91 -7.81 14.27
N THR A 196 16.70 -8.31 14.00
CA THR A 196 16.50 -9.63 13.41
C THR A 196 16.43 -9.62 11.88
N GLY A 197 16.05 -8.47 11.27
CA GLY A 197 15.79 -8.35 9.84
C GLY A 197 14.52 -9.05 9.36
N VAL A 198 13.59 -9.39 10.27
CA VAL A 198 12.29 -10.02 9.91
C VAL A 198 11.18 -9.49 10.80
N ALA A 199 10.04 -9.20 10.19
CA ALA A 199 8.79 -8.97 10.90
C ALA A 199 7.97 -10.27 10.92
N ARG A 200 7.48 -10.62 12.10
CA ARG A 200 6.52 -11.70 12.33
C ARG A 200 5.24 -11.10 12.88
N MET A 201 4.12 -11.44 12.25
CA MET A 201 2.81 -10.95 12.67
C MET A 201 1.81 -12.09 12.72
N SER A 202 0.88 -12.00 13.64
CA SER A 202 -0.21 -12.95 13.79
C SER A 202 -1.53 -12.21 14.00
N GLU A 203 -2.46 -12.40 13.07
CA GLU A 203 -3.85 -11.94 13.16
C GLU A 203 -4.06 -10.42 13.33
N GLU A 204 -3.07 -9.58 13.06
CA GLU A 204 -3.16 -8.15 13.36
C GLU A 204 -3.95 -7.35 12.31
N MET A 205 -4.00 -7.79 11.04
CA MET A 205 -4.79 -7.18 9.98
C MET A 205 -6.02 -8.00 9.63
N THR A 206 -5.87 -9.31 9.60
CA THR A 206 -6.94 -10.26 9.23
C THR A 206 -6.91 -11.42 10.21
N PRO A 207 -8.03 -11.74 10.89
CA PRO A 207 -8.11 -12.90 11.75
C PRO A 207 -7.74 -14.19 11.02
N GLY A 208 -7.07 -15.11 11.70
CA GLY A 208 -6.62 -16.40 11.14
C GLY A 208 -5.46 -16.32 10.15
N SER A 209 -4.81 -15.15 10.01
CA SER A 209 -3.65 -14.97 9.13
C SER A 209 -2.37 -14.65 9.91
N SER A 210 -1.25 -15.23 9.49
CA SER A 210 0.09 -14.91 9.95
C SER A 210 0.95 -14.43 8.79
N SER A 211 1.92 -13.55 9.06
CA SER A 211 2.79 -12.97 8.04
C SER A 211 4.24 -12.97 8.50
N LEU A 212 5.12 -13.35 7.58
CA LEU A 212 6.57 -13.19 7.66
C LEU A 212 7.04 -12.23 6.59
N ALA A 213 7.80 -11.20 6.95
CA ALA A 213 8.28 -10.20 6.01
C ALA A 213 9.75 -9.85 6.23
N ALA A 214 10.47 -9.55 5.13
CA ALA A 214 11.88 -9.19 5.16
C ALA A 214 12.17 -7.97 4.25
N PRO A 215 13.21 -7.16 4.60
CA PRO A 215 13.57 -5.97 3.85
C PRO A 215 14.31 -6.30 2.54
N ILE A 216 14.04 -5.51 1.53
CA ILE A 216 14.75 -5.48 0.26
C ILE A 216 15.60 -4.21 0.20
N LEU A 217 16.91 -4.38 0.01
CA LEU A 217 17.87 -3.29 0.02
C LEU A 217 18.34 -2.96 -1.40
N ASP A 218 18.60 -1.70 -1.63
CA ASP A 218 19.25 -1.22 -2.85
C ASP A 218 20.78 -1.25 -2.74
N ARG A 219 21.47 -0.80 -3.80
CA ARG A 219 22.93 -0.72 -3.88
C ARG A 219 23.58 0.14 -2.77
N THR A 220 22.83 1.04 -2.14
CA THR A 220 23.32 1.92 -1.07
C THR A 220 23.13 1.31 0.31
N GLY A 221 22.43 0.14 0.40
CA GLY A 221 22.04 -0.48 1.64
C GLY A 221 20.77 0.09 2.27
N GLN A 222 20.06 0.96 1.54
CA GLN A 222 18.77 1.47 1.99
C GLN A 222 17.66 0.46 1.70
N VAL A 223 16.71 0.32 2.63
CA VAL A 223 15.52 -0.48 2.41
C VAL A 223 14.56 0.27 1.50
N VAL A 224 14.33 -0.26 0.30
CA VAL A 224 13.47 0.33 -0.74
C VAL A 224 12.14 -0.38 -0.88
N ALA A 225 12.04 -1.61 -0.37
CA ALA A 225 10.83 -2.42 -0.40
C ALA A 225 10.84 -3.48 0.70
N ALA A 226 9.72 -4.19 0.83
CA ALA A 226 9.61 -5.39 1.66
C ALA A 226 8.88 -6.49 0.89
N VAL A 227 9.31 -7.75 1.10
CA VAL A 227 8.64 -8.95 0.62
C VAL A 227 8.05 -9.71 1.80
N SER A 228 6.88 -10.32 1.62
CA SER A 228 6.27 -11.17 2.65
C SER A 228 5.58 -12.39 2.08
N VAL A 229 5.44 -13.41 2.94
CA VAL A 229 4.48 -14.50 2.80
C VAL A 229 3.39 -14.31 3.85
N VAL A 230 2.13 -14.55 3.46
CA VAL A 230 0.99 -14.56 4.38
C VAL A 230 0.32 -15.91 4.31
N THR A 231 0.26 -16.57 5.47
CA THR A 231 -0.22 -17.94 5.65
C THR A 231 -1.40 -17.97 6.60
N ARG A 232 -2.01 -19.12 6.72
CA ARG A 232 -2.96 -19.39 7.80
C ARG A 232 -2.21 -19.44 9.13
N THR A 233 -2.78 -18.84 10.18
CA THR A 233 -2.19 -18.93 11.52
C THR A 233 -2.14 -20.40 11.97
N THR A 234 -0.92 -20.86 12.27
CA THR A 234 -0.65 -22.18 12.88
C THR A 234 0.05 -21.96 14.21
N SER A 235 0.03 -22.97 15.07
CA SER A 235 0.67 -22.90 16.40
C SER A 235 2.21 -22.93 16.35
N GLU A 236 2.80 -23.29 15.23
CA GLU A 236 4.25 -23.41 15.06
C GLU A 236 4.81 -22.32 14.14
N ALA A 237 5.91 -21.70 14.58
CA ALA A 237 6.69 -20.79 13.74
C ALA A 237 7.36 -21.60 12.63
N ASP A 238 7.00 -21.37 11.38
CA ASP A 238 7.58 -22.07 10.24
C ASP A 238 8.96 -21.48 9.87
N THR A 239 10.00 -22.12 10.41
CA THR A 239 11.41 -21.77 10.15
C THR A 239 11.76 -21.87 8.65
N ALA A 240 11.15 -22.80 7.93
CA ALA A 240 11.37 -22.96 6.49
C ALA A 240 10.81 -21.79 5.70
N GLN A 241 9.61 -21.33 6.05
CA GLN A 241 9.00 -20.14 5.42
C GLN A 241 9.82 -18.87 5.69
N GLU A 242 10.33 -18.70 6.92
CA GLU A 242 11.20 -17.56 7.23
C GLU A 242 12.48 -17.59 6.39
N LEU A 243 13.10 -18.74 6.25
CA LEU A 243 14.29 -18.91 5.43
C LEU A 243 13.98 -18.56 3.96
N ALA A 244 12.86 -19.04 3.43
CA ALA A 244 12.42 -18.75 2.06
C ALA A 244 12.20 -17.24 1.83
N VAL A 245 11.50 -16.56 2.75
CA VAL A 245 11.28 -15.09 2.68
C VAL A 245 12.61 -14.35 2.71
N ARG A 246 13.54 -14.73 3.59
CA ARG A 246 14.88 -14.13 3.67
C ARG A 246 15.70 -14.36 2.40
N GLN A 247 15.59 -15.55 1.80
CA GLN A 247 16.30 -15.87 0.55
C GLN A 247 15.75 -15.04 -0.61
N ALA A 248 14.44 -14.92 -0.76
CA ALA A 248 13.80 -14.07 -1.76
C ALA A 248 14.22 -12.60 -1.60
N ALA A 249 14.14 -12.05 -0.38
CA ALA A 249 14.55 -10.69 -0.08
C ALA A 249 16.01 -10.42 -0.44
N ARG A 250 16.92 -11.34 -0.09
CA ARG A 250 18.36 -11.25 -0.44
C ARG A 250 18.60 -11.38 -1.94
N GLY A 251 17.86 -12.26 -2.63
CA GLY A 251 17.93 -12.43 -4.07
C GLY A 251 17.58 -11.14 -4.79
N ILE A 252 16.44 -10.56 -4.45
CA ILE A 252 15.97 -9.28 -5.01
C ILE A 252 16.97 -8.16 -4.69
N SER A 253 17.46 -8.06 -3.45
CA SER A 253 18.45 -7.04 -3.06
C SER A 253 19.73 -7.13 -3.89
N ARG A 254 20.26 -8.34 -4.12
CA ARG A 254 21.44 -8.55 -4.98
C ARG A 254 21.19 -8.09 -6.41
N THR A 255 20.02 -8.36 -6.96
CA THR A 255 19.61 -7.92 -8.30
C THR A 255 19.49 -6.40 -8.38
N LEU A 256 19.12 -5.74 -7.27
CA LEU A 256 19.13 -4.28 -7.12
C LEU A 256 20.53 -3.69 -6.85
N GLY A 257 21.57 -4.53 -6.85
CA GLY A 257 22.97 -4.12 -6.69
C GLY A 257 23.48 -4.09 -5.24
N TYR A 258 22.70 -4.55 -4.26
CA TYR A 258 23.18 -4.68 -2.88
C TYR A 258 24.28 -5.72 -2.77
N ARG A 259 25.43 -5.29 -2.25
CA ARG A 259 26.56 -6.18 -1.91
C ARG A 259 26.83 -6.03 -0.41
N ARG A 260 26.72 -7.13 0.30
CA ARG A 260 27.13 -7.16 1.71
C ARG A 260 28.65 -6.99 1.75
N ALA A 261 29.12 -5.94 2.46
CA ALA A 261 30.52 -5.76 2.74
C ALA A 261 31.06 -6.90 3.63
#